data_b6907502fe9812ee9658f3deb4e8303a
#
_entry.id   b6907502fe9812ee9658f3deb4e8303a
#
_cell.length_a   1.000
_cell.length_b   1.000
_cell.length_c   1.000
_cell.angle_alpha   90.00
_cell.angle_beta   90.00
_cell.angle_gamma   90.00
#
_symmetry.space_group_name_H-M   'P 1'
#
loop_
_entity.id
_entity.type
_entity.pdbx_description
1 polymer ?
#
loop_
_entity_poly.entity_id
_entity_poly.type
_entity_poly.pdbx_seq_one_letter_code
_entity_poly.pdbx_strand_id
1 'polypeptide(L)'
;MCVLLDLNYDKENFRLVMNKKYNVYGIGNALVDIDFEVAQEFLAKHDIKKGLMTLVDEKTQTALINDIDPDNANRKSGGSAANTIMAVSQFGGSAFYSCKVANDEFGNFYLKDVRKELLANVWL
;
A
#
# COMPACT_ATOMS: atom_id res chain seq x y z
N MET A 1 -9.39 -0.98 -5.41
CA MET A 1 -10.73 -0.39 -5.66
C MET A 1 -11.09 0.41 -4.43
N CYS A 2 -11.12 1.72 -4.54
CA CYS A 2 -11.51 2.61 -3.45
C CYS A 2 -13.02 2.88 -3.59
N VAL A 3 -13.80 2.55 -2.57
CA VAL A 3 -15.24 2.86 -2.55
C VAL A 3 -15.43 4.07 -1.66
N LEU A 4 -15.70 5.22 -2.25
CA LEU A 4 -16.19 6.42 -1.57
C LEU A 4 -17.70 6.25 -1.35
N LEU A 5 -18.10 5.99 -0.12
CA LEU A 5 -19.50 6.09 0.27
C LEU A 5 -19.73 7.49 0.85
N ASP A 6 -20.09 8.44 0.00
CA ASP A 6 -20.63 9.72 0.44
C ASP A 6 -22.14 9.59 0.58
N LEU A 7 -22.61 9.54 1.82
CA LEU A 7 -24.03 9.52 2.16
C LEU A 7 -24.43 10.88 2.74
N ASN A 8 -24.27 11.94 1.95
CA ASN A 8 -24.93 13.22 2.20
C ASN A 8 -26.16 13.31 1.31
N TYR A 9 -27.28 12.83 1.84
CA TYR A 9 -28.59 13.16 1.30
C TYR A 9 -29.37 13.94 2.37
N ASP A 10 -29.34 15.27 2.24
CA ASP A 10 -30.17 16.16 3.04
C ASP A 10 -31.44 16.51 2.25
N LYS A 11 -32.56 15.89 2.60
CA LYS A 11 -33.88 16.43 2.38
C LYS A 11 -34.61 16.42 3.69
N GLU A 12 -35.12 17.57 4.04
CA GLU A 12 -35.92 17.93 5.21
C GLU A 12 -36.70 16.75 5.83
N ASN A 13 -36.35 16.44 7.11
CA ASN A 13 -37.10 15.58 8.04
C ASN A 13 -36.78 14.08 8.13
N PHE A 14 -35.67 13.57 7.62
CA PHE A 14 -35.19 12.28 8.12
C PHE A 14 -33.72 12.38 8.56
N ARG A 15 -33.50 12.96 9.73
CA ARG A 15 -32.18 13.08 10.35
C ARG A 15 -31.79 11.71 10.94
N LEU A 16 -31.38 10.78 10.12
CA LEU A 16 -30.53 9.70 10.55
C LEU A 16 -29.18 10.33 10.90
N VAL A 17 -29.00 10.71 12.16
CA VAL A 17 -27.68 11.01 12.71
C VAL A 17 -26.95 9.68 12.79
N MET A 18 -26.43 9.23 11.66
CA MET A 18 -25.46 8.16 11.63
C MET A 18 -24.19 8.74 12.24
N ASN A 19 -23.83 8.28 13.43
CA ASN A 19 -22.52 8.56 14.03
C ASN A 19 -21.48 7.87 13.14
N LYS A 20 -21.03 8.57 12.09
CA LYS A 20 -20.00 8.06 11.18
C LYS A 20 -18.69 7.95 11.96
N LYS A 21 -18.24 6.74 12.21
CA LYS A 21 -16.97 6.49 12.87
C LYS A 21 -15.78 6.88 11.97
N TYR A 22 -15.94 6.69 10.65
CA TYR A 22 -14.92 7.00 9.65
C TYR A 22 -15.49 7.85 8.52
N ASN A 23 -14.66 8.74 7.98
CA ASN A 23 -14.98 9.49 6.77
C ASN A 23 -14.79 8.62 5.51
N VAL A 24 -13.77 7.75 5.54
CA VAL A 24 -13.43 6.87 4.42
C VAL A 24 -13.16 5.46 4.92
N TYR A 25 -13.63 4.48 4.16
CA TYR A 25 -13.28 3.08 4.31
C TYR A 25 -12.57 2.61 3.04
N GLY A 26 -11.29 2.25 3.14
CA GLY A 26 -10.48 1.73 2.03
C GLY A 26 -10.30 0.22 2.10
N ILE A 27 -10.47 -0.45 0.98
CA ILE A 27 -10.15 -1.86 0.81
C ILE A 27 -9.15 -1.98 -0.34
N GLY A 28 -8.05 -2.66 -0.14
CA GLY A 28 -7.06 -2.84 -1.20
C GLY A 28 -6.00 -3.88 -0.90
N ASN A 29 -5.16 -4.13 -1.90
CA ASN A 29 -4.05 -5.04 -1.77
C ASN A 29 -2.90 -4.37 -0.98
N ALA A 30 -2.27 -5.15 -0.12
CA ALA A 30 -1.00 -4.80 0.49
C ALA A 30 0.12 -5.05 -0.55
N LEU A 31 0.89 -4.02 -0.86
CA LEU A 31 2.02 -4.10 -1.76
C LEU A 31 3.28 -3.64 -1.03
N VAL A 32 4.39 -4.32 -1.26
CA VAL A 32 5.71 -3.88 -0.81
C VAL A 32 6.52 -3.50 -2.04
N ASP A 33 6.87 -2.22 -2.12
CA ASP A 33 7.76 -1.71 -3.15
C ASP A 33 9.20 -1.87 -2.68
N ILE A 34 10.07 -2.41 -3.53
CA ILE A 34 11.49 -2.60 -3.26
C ILE A 34 12.28 -1.86 -4.32
N ASP A 35 12.93 -0.78 -3.90
CA ASP A 35 13.77 0.05 -4.74
C ASP A 35 15.25 -0.28 -4.47
N PHE A 36 16.05 -0.45 -5.51
CA PHE A 36 17.48 -0.68 -5.40
C PHE A 36 18.22 -0.17 -6.64
N GLU A 37 19.44 0.25 -6.43
CA GLU A 37 20.31 0.65 -7.52
C GLU A 37 21.10 -0.53 -8.04
N VAL A 38 21.12 -0.71 -9.36
CA VAL A 38 21.84 -1.79 -10.03
C VAL A 38 22.72 -1.30 -11.15
N ALA A 39 23.84 -1.98 -11.35
CA ALA A 39 24.68 -1.80 -12.52
C ALA A 39 24.02 -2.36 -13.79
N GLN A 40 24.50 -1.95 -14.95
CA GLN A 40 23.93 -2.39 -16.23
C GLN A 40 24.12 -3.91 -16.45
N GLU A 41 25.15 -4.48 -15.89
CA GLU A 41 25.44 -5.92 -15.91
C GLU A 41 24.37 -6.75 -15.22
N PHE A 42 23.76 -6.24 -14.13
CA PHE A 42 22.63 -6.87 -13.47
C PHE A 42 21.42 -6.95 -14.39
N LEU A 43 21.08 -5.86 -15.08
CA LEU A 43 19.98 -5.83 -16.03
C LEU A 43 20.19 -6.84 -17.18
N ALA A 44 21.42 -6.91 -17.70
CA ALA A 44 21.78 -7.86 -18.74
C ALA A 44 21.71 -9.32 -18.26
N LYS A 45 22.19 -9.60 -17.04
CA LYS A 45 22.16 -10.93 -16.42
C LYS A 45 20.73 -11.48 -16.29
N HIS A 46 19.77 -10.61 -15.99
CA HIS A 46 18.38 -10.98 -15.76
C HIS A 46 17.45 -10.69 -16.96
N ASP A 47 18.01 -10.35 -18.12
CA ASP A 47 17.26 -9.97 -19.35
C ASP A 47 16.20 -8.88 -19.10
N ILE A 48 16.54 -7.90 -18.25
CA ILE A 48 15.66 -6.80 -17.90
C ILE A 48 15.92 -5.63 -18.84
N LYS A 49 14.88 -5.19 -19.53
CA LYS A 49 14.95 -4.01 -20.41
C LYS A 49 14.68 -2.74 -19.62
N LYS A 50 15.65 -1.82 -19.62
CA LYS A 50 15.51 -0.54 -18.93
C LYS A 50 14.31 0.25 -19.46
N GLY A 51 13.52 0.80 -18.54
CA GLY A 51 12.38 1.65 -18.87
C GLY A 51 11.10 0.90 -19.24
N LEU A 52 11.10 -0.42 -19.16
CA LEU A 52 9.90 -1.23 -19.37
C LEU A 52 9.46 -1.90 -18.07
N MET A 53 8.15 -1.88 -17.83
CA MET A 53 7.54 -2.69 -16.77
C MET A 53 7.39 -4.13 -17.27
N THR A 54 7.93 -5.09 -16.52
CA THR A 54 7.85 -6.51 -16.85
C THR A 54 7.19 -7.26 -15.71
N LEU A 55 6.13 -8.00 -16.00
CA LEU A 55 5.52 -8.92 -15.04
C LEU A 55 6.41 -10.16 -14.92
N VAL A 56 6.75 -10.52 -13.69
CA VAL A 56 7.57 -11.70 -13.39
C VAL A 56 6.79 -12.68 -12.53
N ASP A 57 7.12 -13.95 -12.63
CA ASP A 57 6.61 -14.99 -11.74
C ASP A 57 7.37 -14.98 -10.39
N GLU A 58 6.84 -15.72 -9.42
CA GLU A 58 7.44 -15.83 -8.08
C GLU A 58 8.88 -16.34 -8.09
N LYS A 59 9.19 -17.29 -8.99
CA LYS A 59 10.53 -17.83 -9.12
C LYS A 59 11.53 -16.78 -9.58
N THR A 60 11.16 -16.02 -10.60
CA THR A 60 11.97 -14.92 -11.14
C THR A 60 12.12 -13.81 -10.13
N GLN A 61 11.04 -13.43 -9.43
CA GLN A 61 11.08 -12.44 -8.37
C GLN A 61 12.03 -12.85 -7.25
N THR A 62 11.95 -14.10 -6.79
CA THR A 62 12.84 -14.64 -5.76
C THR A 62 14.31 -14.62 -6.20
N ALA A 63 14.58 -14.99 -7.45
CA ALA A 63 15.94 -14.96 -8.00
C ALA A 63 16.50 -13.53 -8.05
N LEU A 64 15.68 -12.55 -8.45
CA LEU A 64 16.07 -11.14 -8.47
C LEU A 64 16.38 -10.63 -7.06
N ILE A 65 15.49 -10.91 -6.09
CA ILE A 65 15.66 -10.46 -4.69
C ILE A 65 16.92 -11.08 -4.06
N ASN A 66 17.18 -12.35 -4.31
CA ASN A 66 18.36 -13.04 -3.77
C ASN A 66 19.69 -12.56 -4.37
N ASP A 67 19.65 -11.95 -5.55
CA ASP A 67 20.84 -11.43 -6.23
C ASP A 67 21.12 -9.95 -5.90
N ILE A 68 20.23 -9.32 -5.11
CA ILE A 68 20.37 -7.95 -4.64
C ILE A 68 21.06 -7.96 -3.28
N ASP A 69 21.98 -7.03 -3.09
CA ASP A 69 22.53 -6.76 -1.76
C ASP A 69 21.41 -6.18 -0.86
N PRO A 70 21.04 -6.88 0.23
CA PRO A 70 19.97 -6.42 1.12
C PRO A 70 20.22 -5.04 1.72
N ASP A 71 21.48 -4.64 1.89
CA ASP A 71 21.86 -3.35 2.46
C ASP A 71 21.58 -2.18 1.50
N ASN A 72 21.46 -2.47 0.21
CA ASN A 72 21.12 -1.49 -0.84
C ASN A 72 19.64 -1.46 -1.19
N ALA A 73 18.82 -2.32 -0.60
CA ALA A 73 17.40 -2.40 -0.86
C ALA A 73 16.60 -1.45 0.06
N ASN A 74 15.87 -0.51 -0.53
CA ASN A 74 14.92 0.32 0.22
C ASN A 74 13.52 -0.25 0.03
N ARG A 75 12.84 -0.56 1.14
CA ARG A 75 11.49 -1.12 1.15
C ARG A 75 10.49 -0.09 1.63
N LYS A 76 9.33 -0.02 0.98
CA LYS A 76 8.20 0.82 1.38
C LYS A 76 6.89 0.08 1.23
N SER A 77 5.94 0.38 2.11
CA SER A 77 4.57 -0.05 1.90
C SER A 77 3.91 0.78 0.79
N GLY A 78 3.18 0.12 -0.09
CA GLY A 78 2.50 0.72 -1.21
C GLY A 78 1.07 0.21 -1.37
N GLY A 79 0.49 0.52 -2.52
CA GLY A 79 -0.88 0.18 -2.88
C GLY A 79 -1.79 1.42 -2.94
N SER A 80 -2.57 1.54 -4.02
CA SER A 80 -3.40 2.72 -4.29
C SER A 80 -4.37 3.05 -3.15
N ALA A 81 -5.02 2.02 -2.56
CA ALA A 81 -5.94 2.22 -1.45
C ALA A 81 -5.19 2.67 -0.18
N ALA A 82 -4.04 2.05 0.14
CA ALA A 82 -3.22 2.46 1.27
C ALA A 82 -2.77 3.91 1.16
N ASN A 83 -2.22 4.29 -0.01
CA ASN A 83 -1.77 5.66 -0.25
C ASN A 83 -2.92 6.68 -0.15
N THR A 84 -4.12 6.32 -0.62
CA THR A 84 -5.31 7.16 -0.49
C THR A 84 -5.70 7.35 0.98
N ILE A 85 -5.72 6.27 1.77
CA ILE A 85 -6.03 6.33 3.19
C ILE A 85 -4.99 7.14 3.97
N MET A 86 -3.70 6.99 3.65
CA MET A 86 -2.64 7.82 4.23
C MET A 86 -2.88 9.31 3.92
N ALA A 87 -3.22 9.66 2.68
CA ALA A 87 -3.52 11.04 2.31
C ALA A 87 -4.73 11.58 3.08
N VAL A 88 -5.82 10.83 3.19
CA VAL A 88 -6.99 11.21 4.00
C VAL A 88 -6.59 11.50 5.44
N SER A 89 -5.75 10.64 6.04
CA SER A 89 -5.24 10.81 7.39
C SER A 89 -4.43 12.10 7.54
N GLN A 90 -3.52 12.36 6.60
CA GLN A 90 -2.67 13.55 6.61
C GLN A 90 -3.48 14.86 6.46
N PHE A 91 -4.62 14.80 5.78
CA PHE A 91 -5.56 15.92 5.69
C PHE A 91 -6.51 16.01 6.90
N GLY A 92 -6.31 15.22 7.95
CA GLY A 92 -7.09 15.28 9.19
C GLY A 92 -8.40 14.49 9.16
N GLY A 93 -8.67 13.71 8.11
CA GLY A 93 -9.83 12.83 8.04
C GLY A 93 -9.64 11.57 8.88
N SER A 94 -10.74 10.96 9.35
CA SER A 94 -10.74 9.65 9.99
C SER A 94 -10.99 8.57 8.93
N ALA A 95 -10.18 7.51 8.95
CA ALA A 95 -10.27 6.47 7.94
C ALA A 95 -10.10 5.06 8.54
N PHE A 96 -10.62 4.08 7.82
CA PHE A 96 -10.35 2.67 8.08
C PHE A 96 -9.76 2.04 6.83
N TYR A 97 -8.67 1.29 6.98
CA TYR A 97 -8.06 0.55 5.90
C TYR A 97 -8.12 -0.95 6.16
N SER A 98 -8.62 -1.71 5.19
CA SER A 98 -8.68 -3.16 5.24
C SER A 98 -7.85 -3.76 4.12
N CYS A 99 -6.89 -4.59 4.48
CA CYS A 99 -6.07 -5.36 3.56
C CYS A 99 -5.82 -6.75 4.10
N LYS A 100 -5.30 -7.63 3.25
CA LYS A 100 -4.84 -8.95 3.64
C LYS A 100 -3.33 -9.04 3.42
N VAL A 101 -2.60 -9.50 4.43
CA VAL A 101 -1.16 -9.76 4.37
C VAL A 101 -0.89 -11.22 4.69
N ALA A 102 0.22 -11.76 4.20
CA ALA A 102 0.72 -13.06 4.60
C ALA A 102 1.42 -12.97 5.97
N ASN A 103 1.50 -14.11 6.66
CA ASN A 103 2.26 -14.20 7.92
C ASN A 103 3.73 -14.55 7.61
N ASP A 104 4.43 -13.60 6.96
CA ASP A 104 5.81 -13.71 6.53
C ASP A 104 6.58 -12.40 6.80
N GLU A 105 7.81 -12.32 6.34
CA GLU A 105 8.68 -11.15 6.50
C GLU A 105 8.06 -9.91 5.84
N PHE A 106 7.55 -10.04 4.61
CA PHE A 106 6.97 -8.93 3.87
C PHE A 106 5.66 -8.44 4.48
N GLY A 107 4.79 -9.35 4.93
CA GLY A 107 3.57 -9.01 5.63
C GLY A 107 3.82 -8.29 6.95
N ASN A 108 4.80 -8.74 7.73
CA ASN A 108 5.21 -8.11 8.97
C ASN A 108 5.82 -6.71 8.73
N PHE A 109 6.66 -6.58 7.68
CA PHE A 109 7.21 -5.29 7.27
C PHE A 109 6.08 -4.33 6.88
N TYR A 110 5.15 -4.77 6.01
CA TYR A 110 4.03 -3.96 5.55
C TYR A 110 3.20 -3.40 6.70
N LEU A 111 2.78 -4.26 7.63
CA LEU A 111 1.98 -3.83 8.79
C LEU A 111 2.71 -2.83 9.67
N LYS A 112 4.02 -3.02 9.86
CA LYS A 112 4.84 -2.10 10.67
C LYS A 112 4.99 -0.75 9.99
N ASP A 113 5.27 -0.75 8.68
CA ASP A 113 5.50 0.46 7.90
C ASP A 113 4.21 1.28 7.73
N VAL A 114 3.11 0.65 7.34
CA VAL A 114 1.80 1.31 7.24
C VAL A 114 1.37 1.91 8.57
N ARG A 115 1.56 1.21 9.70
CA ARG A 115 1.21 1.75 11.02
C ARG A 115 2.06 2.95 11.42
N LYS A 116 3.31 3.02 10.97
CA LYS A 116 4.20 4.15 11.22
C LYS A 116 3.76 5.40 10.44
N GLU A 117 3.30 5.21 9.21
CA GLU A 117 2.82 6.29 8.32
C GLU A 117 1.38 6.75 8.63
N LEU A 118 0.57 5.88 9.25
CA LEU A 118 -0.80 6.19 9.62
C LEU A 118 -0.83 7.05 10.90
N LEU A 119 -1.56 8.15 10.84
CA LEU A 119 -1.83 8.97 12.02
C LEU A 119 -2.87 8.27 12.93
N ALA A 120 -3.03 8.77 14.16
CA ALA A 120 -3.91 8.17 15.18
C ALA A 120 -5.40 8.07 14.78
N ASN A 121 -5.81 8.72 13.71
CA ASN A 121 -7.18 8.72 13.19
C ASN A 121 -7.44 7.67 12.10
N VAL A 122 -6.50 6.74 11.88
CA VAL A 122 -6.67 5.61 10.96
C VAL A 122 -6.60 4.28 11.70
N TRP A 123 -7.47 3.37 11.29
CA TRP A 123 -7.60 2.01 11.84
C TRP A 123 -7.25 0.99 10.76
N LEU A 124 -6.53 -0.06 11.13
CA LEU A 124 -6.07 -1.14 10.26
C LEU A 124 -6.67 -2.46 10.71
#